data_eaf6a5857b3ad7da9aa5a540945ebade
#
_entry.id   eaf6a5857b3ad7da9aa5a540945ebade
#
_cell.length_a   1.000
_cell.length_b   1.000
_cell.length_c   1.000
_cell.angle_alpha   90.00
_cell.angle_beta   90.00
_cell.angle_gamma   90.00
#
_symmetry.space_group_name_H-M   'P 1'
#
loop_
_entity.id
_entity.type
_entity.pdbx_description
1 polymer ?
#
loop_
_entity_poly.entity_id
_entity_poly.type
_entity_poly.pdbx_seq_one_letter_code
_entity_poly.pdbx_strand_id
1 'polypeptide(L)'
;MTSNSDPFALEIKRLGPAAARTVSQNTMGNVVAIFEKCFYVKLDGAFICIGNSDFSDGPLNVVSSAPAQSSWSASGVQLGDWVYTLNKCLHVGSRASFRLSQAETWVPEPIDPSWTCASTLKSIKDFYSEFSPSKGLMPLAIDASGTLNRFLAHAETPIVALKDWLQKSFKAAASFTKEAPVEKLLGLGPGLTPSGDDFLGSMLITLHSMDLNETQTVLAKGVLEHAPTCTNPISAQHLSAATEGLGSISLHHLFKALHAGQDQAQALKDLTAIGHTSGWDALAGVYTTLNIWHDATQKNGSGQKD
;
A
#
# COMPACT_ATOMS: atom_id res chain seq x y z
N MET A 1 -15.97 9.77 40.37
CA MET A 1 -16.51 9.00 39.22
C MET A 1 -15.44 7.98 38.87
N THR A 2 -15.55 6.76 39.39
CA THR A 2 -14.63 5.66 39.11
C THR A 2 -14.77 5.26 37.65
N SER A 3 -13.70 5.34 36.87
CA SER A 3 -13.65 4.83 35.51
C SER A 3 -13.93 3.32 35.56
N ASN A 4 -15.12 2.92 35.13
CA ASN A 4 -15.44 1.52 34.90
C ASN A 4 -14.63 1.08 33.66
N SER A 5 -13.35 0.76 33.88
CA SER A 5 -12.52 0.15 32.85
C SER A 5 -13.00 -1.28 32.69
N ASP A 6 -13.55 -1.61 31.52
CA ASP A 6 -13.87 -2.98 31.15
C ASP A 6 -12.57 -3.82 31.32
N PRO A 7 -12.54 -4.78 32.27
CA PRO A 7 -11.33 -5.55 32.56
C PRO A 7 -10.92 -6.48 31.40
N PHE A 8 -11.78 -6.67 30.41
CA PHE A 8 -11.55 -7.50 29.23
C PHE A 8 -11.18 -6.70 27.97
N ALA A 9 -11.02 -5.37 28.08
CA ALA A 9 -10.64 -4.57 26.91
C ALA A 9 -9.19 -4.85 26.53
N LEU A 10 -8.97 -5.18 25.25
CA LEU A 10 -7.66 -5.23 24.63
C LEU A 10 -7.08 -3.82 24.51
N GLU A 11 -5.77 -3.69 24.56
CA GLU A 11 -5.10 -2.40 24.28
C GLU A 11 -4.83 -2.26 22.78
N ILE A 12 -5.02 -1.07 22.24
CA ILE A 12 -4.44 -0.70 20.94
C ILE A 12 -3.02 -0.21 21.20
N LYS A 13 -2.07 -0.82 20.52
CA LYS A 13 -0.65 -0.49 20.62
C LYS A 13 -0.25 0.56 19.60
N ARG A 14 -0.63 0.34 18.33
CA ARG A 14 -0.30 1.25 17.23
C ARG A 14 -1.49 1.44 16.29
N LEU A 15 -1.52 2.61 15.68
CA LEU A 15 -2.51 3.03 14.68
C LEU A 15 -1.77 3.54 13.45
N GLY A 16 -2.19 3.13 12.27
CA GLY A 16 -1.82 3.81 11.04
C GLY A 16 -2.41 5.22 10.97
N PRO A 17 -1.82 6.16 10.20
CA PRO A 17 -2.28 7.55 10.17
C PRO A 17 -3.74 7.73 9.77
N ALA A 18 -4.22 6.98 8.78
CA ALA A 18 -5.62 7.02 8.37
C ALA A 18 -6.54 6.39 9.43
N ALA A 19 -6.11 5.29 10.07
CA ALA A 19 -6.84 4.68 11.18
C ALA A 19 -6.95 5.64 12.37
N ALA A 20 -5.87 6.34 12.72
CA ALA A 20 -5.87 7.32 13.81
C ALA A 20 -6.87 8.47 13.55
N ARG A 21 -6.93 8.98 12.32
CA ARG A 21 -7.93 9.99 11.93
C ARG A 21 -9.36 9.46 12.09
N THR A 22 -9.59 8.20 11.73
CA THR A 22 -10.90 7.56 11.78
C THR A 22 -11.39 7.35 13.21
N VAL A 23 -10.53 6.83 14.11
CA VAL A 23 -10.94 6.49 15.49
C VAL A 23 -10.88 7.68 16.47
N SER A 24 -10.33 8.82 16.07
CA SER A 24 -10.26 10.03 16.91
C SER A 24 -11.60 10.71 17.17
N GLN A 25 -12.61 10.40 16.36
CA GLN A 25 -13.97 10.93 16.43
C GLN A 25 -14.92 9.92 17.09
N ASN A 26 -16.07 10.39 17.56
CA ASN A 26 -17.14 9.51 17.99
C ASN A 26 -17.80 8.91 16.74
N THR A 27 -17.22 7.87 16.21
CA THR A 27 -17.62 7.20 14.97
C THR A 27 -18.43 5.94 15.25
N MET A 28 -19.27 5.55 14.31
CA MET A 28 -20.01 4.30 14.36
C MET A 28 -20.07 3.62 13.00
N GLY A 29 -20.28 2.32 13.05
CA GLY A 29 -20.36 1.52 11.83
C GLY A 29 -20.47 0.04 12.11
N ASN A 30 -19.82 -0.77 11.28
CA ASN A 30 -19.95 -2.22 11.39
C ASN A 30 -18.74 -2.98 10.87
N VAL A 31 -18.62 -4.25 11.27
CA VAL A 31 -17.64 -5.20 10.74
C VAL A 31 -18.03 -5.58 9.32
N VAL A 32 -17.08 -5.49 8.37
CA VAL A 32 -17.34 -5.70 6.93
C VAL A 32 -16.56 -6.86 6.32
N ALA A 33 -15.46 -7.32 6.94
CA ALA A 33 -14.72 -8.50 6.53
C ALA A 33 -13.97 -9.10 7.72
N ILE A 34 -13.82 -10.41 7.77
CA ILE A 34 -13.11 -11.12 8.85
C ILE A 34 -12.15 -12.12 8.22
N PHE A 35 -10.91 -12.11 8.72
CA PHE A 35 -9.84 -13.02 8.35
C PHE A 35 -9.26 -13.68 9.60
N GLU A 36 -8.31 -14.57 9.42
CA GLU A 36 -7.65 -15.27 10.53
C GLU A 36 -6.95 -14.29 11.47
N LYS A 37 -6.12 -13.38 10.94
CA LYS A 37 -5.29 -12.45 11.73
C LYS A 37 -5.83 -11.04 11.90
N CYS A 38 -6.89 -10.68 11.18
CA CYS A 38 -7.46 -9.33 11.22
C CYS A 38 -8.92 -9.31 10.79
N PHE A 39 -9.58 -8.19 11.03
CA PHE A 39 -10.90 -7.90 10.49
C PHE A 39 -11.01 -6.43 10.12
N TYR A 40 -11.81 -6.15 9.09
CA TYR A 40 -12.10 -4.79 8.67
C TYR A 40 -13.40 -4.28 9.28
N VAL A 41 -13.37 -3.03 9.71
CA VAL A 41 -14.56 -2.29 10.11
C VAL A 41 -14.70 -1.04 9.25
N LYS A 42 -15.95 -0.68 8.96
CA LYS A 42 -16.31 0.57 8.30
C LYS A 42 -16.89 1.50 9.34
N LEU A 43 -16.29 2.67 9.58
CA LEU A 43 -16.69 3.69 10.54
C LEU A 43 -16.94 5.00 9.79
N ASP A 44 -18.20 5.47 9.75
CA ASP A 44 -18.61 6.71 9.06
C ASP A 44 -18.06 6.85 7.63
N GLY A 45 -18.01 5.72 6.91
CA GLY A 45 -17.52 5.65 5.54
C GLY A 45 -16.05 5.29 5.38
N ALA A 46 -15.21 5.44 6.42
CA ALA A 46 -13.81 5.06 6.40
C ALA A 46 -13.59 3.61 6.86
N PHE A 47 -12.54 2.97 6.35
CA PHE A 47 -12.19 1.59 6.72
C PHE A 47 -10.93 1.59 7.56
N ILE A 48 -10.91 0.74 8.58
CA ILE A 48 -9.73 0.38 9.35
C ILE A 48 -9.61 -1.14 9.44
N CYS A 49 -8.39 -1.65 9.58
CA CYS A 49 -8.11 -3.08 9.71
C CYS A 49 -7.52 -3.36 11.08
N ILE A 50 -8.25 -4.09 11.94
CA ILE A 50 -7.84 -4.42 13.29
C ILE A 50 -7.18 -5.79 13.29
N GLY A 51 -5.92 -5.86 13.72
CA GLY A 51 -5.14 -7.07 13.76
C GLY A 51 -4.59 -7.42 15.13
N ASN A 52 -3.95 -8.58 15.20
CA ASN A 52 -3.27 -9.11 16.37
C ASN A 52 -2.00 -8.30 16.72
N SER A 53 -1.29 -8.72 17.77
CA SER A 53 -0.08 -8.03 18.26
C SER A 53 1.12 -8.13 17.30
N ASP A 54 1.12 -9.09 16.37
CA ASP A 54 2.10 -9.27 15.29
C ASP A 54 1.63 -8.71 13.95
N PHE A 55 0.47 -8.03 13.92
CA PHE A 55 -0.04 -7.42 12.70
C PHE A 55 0.89 -6.27 12.25
N SER A 56 1.15 -6.20 10.94
CA SER A 56 2.07 -5.21 10.38
C SER A 56 1.48 -3.80 10.39
N ASP A 57 2.35 -2.79 10.52
CA ASP A 57 1.95 -1.41 10.41
C ASP A 57 1.63 -1.04 8.95
N GLY A 58 0.66 -0.15 8.80
CA GLY A 58 0.17 0.37 7.52
C GLY A 58 -0.87 1.46 7.76
N PRO A 59 -1.25 2.25 6.74
CA PRO A 59 -2.04 3.46 6.93
C PRO A 59 -3.43 3.21 7.55
N LEU A 60 -4.07 2.09 7.25
CA LEU A 60 -5.40 1.73 7.75
C LEU A 60 -5.33 0.76 8.95
N ASN A 61 -4.14 0.33 9.35
CA ASN A 61 -3.97 -0.76 10.30
C ASN A 61 -4.06 -0.29 11.75
N VAL A 62 -4.64 -1.15 12.57
CA VAL A 62 -4.77 -1.02 14.02
C VAL A 62 -4.14 -2.26 14.63
N VAL A 63 -3.02 -2.12 15.31
CA VAL A 63 -2.32 -3.21 15.99
C VAL A 63 -2.80 -3.30 17.43
N SER A 64 -3.47 -4.39 17.77
CA SER A 64 -3.99 -4.63 19.12
C SER A 64 -3.04 -5.46 19.98
N SER A 65 -3.38 -5.61 21.27
CA SER A 65 -2.69 -6.52 22.19
C SER A 65 -3.19 -7.96 22.11
N ALA A 66 -4.10 -8.29 21.19
CA ALA A 66 -4.56 -9.65 20.98
C ALA A 66 -3.35 -10.56 20.66
N PRO A 67 -3.21 -11.75 21.29
CA PRO A 67 -2.08 -12.63 21.02
C PRO A 67 -1.94 -12.96 19.53
N ALA A 68 -0.70 -13.09 19.06
CA ALA A 68 -0.38 -13.35 17.65
C ALA A 68 -1.04 -14.63 17.09
N GLN A 69 -1.25 -15.64 17.94
CA GLN A 69 -1.92 -16.89 17.61
C GLN A 69 -3.44 -16.85 17.67
N SER A 70 -4.04 -15.71 18.08
CA SER A 70 -5.50 -15.57 18.12
C SER A 70 -6.08 -15.57 16.73
N SER A 71 -7.23 -16.22 16.58
CA SER A 71 -8.00 -16.24 15.34
C SER A 71 -9.22 -15.31 15.47
N TRP A 72 -9.32 -14.30 14.62
CA TRP A 72 -10.49 -13.44 14.60
C TRP A 72 -11.71 -14.14 14.01
N SER A 73 -11.53 -15.08 13.09
CA SER A 73 -12.61 -15.92 12.57
C SER A 73 -13.22 -16.85 13.64
N ALA A 74 -12.46 -17.16 14.73
CA ALA A 74 -12.92 -17.94 15.85
C ALA A 74 -13.27 -17.10 17.10
N SER A 75 -13.05 -15.77 17.08
CA SER A 75 -13.22 -14.88 18.24
C SER A 75 -14.66 -14.64 18.65
N GLY A 76 -15.61 -14.98 17.76
CA GLY A 76 -17.02 -14.65 17.90
C GLY A 76 -17.42 -13.29 17.31
N VAL A 77 -16.46 -12.48 16.83
CA VAL A 77 -16.76 -11.29 16.00
C VAL A 77 -17.46 -11.75 14.73
N GLN A 78 -18.53 -11.07 14.33
CA GLN A 78 -19.36 -11.44 13.18
C GLN A 78 -19.48 -10.29 12.17
N LEU A 79 -19.68 -10.64 10.90
CA LEU A 79 -20.04 -9.65 9.88
C LEU A 79 -21.30 -8.92 10.28
N GLY A 80 -21.28 -7.59 10.18
CA GLY A 80 -22.38 -6.74 10.57
C GLY A 80 -22.41 -6.37 12.05
N ASP A 81 -21.53 -6.90 12.91
CA ASP A 81 -21.43 -6.46 14.31
C ASP A 81 -21.24 -4.95 14.36
N TRP A 82 -22.03 -4.28 15.20
CA TRP A 82 -21.92 -2.84 15.42
C TRP A 82 -20.56 -2.48 15.99
N VAL A 83 -19.96 -1.43 15.45
CA VAL A 83 -18.70 -0.88 15.93
C VAL A 83 -18.90 0.60 16.24
N TYR A 84 -18.43 1.04 17.41
CA TYR A 84 -18.52 2.44 17.80
C TYR A 84 -17.37 2.85 18.72
N THR A 85 -17.03 4.13 18.69
CA THR A 85 -16.04 4.71 19.61
C THR A 85 -16.72 5.46 20.72
N LEU A 86 -16.38 5.15 21.97
CA LEU A 86 -16.90 5.81 23.16
C LEU A 86 -15.84 5.83 24.27
N ASN A 87 -15.64 6.96 24.95
CA ASN A 87 -14.72 7.10 26.08
C ASN A 87 -13.31 6.58 25.82
N LYS A 88 -12.74 6.88 24.64
CA LYS A 88 -11.44 6.37 24.18
C LYS A 88 -11.37 4.83 24.10
N CYS A 89 -12.49 4.20 23.86
CA CYS A 89 -12.57 2.77 23.55
C CYS A 89 -13.28 2.58 22.22
N LEU A 90 -12.80 1.62 21.42
CA LEU A 90 -13.49 1.10 20.26
C LEU A 90 -14.19 -0.20 20.68
N HIS A 91 -15.51 -0.25 20.51
CA HIS A 91 -16.34 -1.39 20.86
C HIS A 91 -16.82 -2.11 19.60
N VAL A 92 -16.77 -3.45 19.61
CA VAL A 92 -17.26 -4.33 18.55
C VAL A 92 -18.37 -5.20 19.12
N GLY A 93 -19.61 -4.74 18.98
CA GLY A 93 -20.78 -5.34 19.60
C GLY A 93 -20.58 -5.53 21.11
N SER A 94 -20.92 -6.73 21.61
CA SER A 94 -20.59 -7.20 22.97
C SER A 94 -19.38 -8.17 22.97
N ARG A 95 -18.64 -8.28 21.88
CA ARG A 95 -17.65 -9.32 21.63
C ARG A 95 -16.23 -8.89 21.96
N ALA A 96 -15.86 -7.66 21.66
CA ALA A 96 -14.54 -7.13 21.91
C ALA A 96 -14.59 -5.63 22.20
N SER A 97 -13.67 -5.17 23.04
CA SER A 97 -13.42 -3.74 23.25
C SER A 97 -11.94 -3.46 23.24
N PHE A 98 -11.53 -2.30 22.73
CA PHE A 98 -10.16 -1.91 22.51
C PHE A 98 -9.91 -0.52 23.08
N ARG A 99 -8.97 -0.39 24.02
CA ARG A 99 -8.57 0.90 24.58
C ARG A 99 -7.61 1.63 23.66
N LEU A 100 -7.89 2.90 23.42
CA LEU A 100 -7.11 3.79 22.56
C LEU A 100 -6.14 4.69 23.36
N SER A 101 -6.18 4.64 24.69
CA SER A 101 -5.54 5.64 25.56
C SER A 101 -4.01 5.68 25.49
N GLN A 102 -3.38 4.61 25.04
CA GLN A 102 -1.92 4.47 24.93
C GLN A 102 -1.47 4.18 23.49
N ALA A 103 -2.37 4.29 22.53
CA ALA A 103 -2.08 3.98 21.14
C ALA A 103 -1.10 5.00 20.55
N GLU A 104 -0.03 4.52 19.99
CA GLU A 104 0.92 5.34 19.24
C GLU A 104 0.50 5.40 17.77
N THR A 105 0.65 6.56 17.13
CA THR A 105 0.45 6.66 15.68
C THR A 105 1.75 6.30 14.98
N TRP A 106 1.71 5.22 14.20
CA TRP A 106 2.83 4.86 13.34
C TRP A 106 2.91 5.84 12.17
N VAL A 107 4.12 6.31 11.87
CA VAL A 107 4.42 7.14 10.72
C VAL A 107 5.68 6.58 10.06
N PRO A 108 5.71 6.43 8.72
CA PRO A 108 6.91 5.99 8.03
C PRO A 108 8.06 6.99 8.22
N GLU A 109 9.27 6.48 8.41
CA GLU A 109 10.46 7.33 8.50
C GLU A 109 10.72 8.01 7.14
N PRO A 110 11.07 9.32 7.13
CA PRO A 110 11.50 10.00 5.91
C PRO A 110 12.73 9.32 5.31
N ILE A 111 12.80 9.27 3.99
CA ILE A 111 13.90 8.67 3.25
C ILE A 111 14.51 9.72 2.34
N ASP A 112 15.86 9.77 2.27
CA ASP A 112 16.55 10.61 1.32
C ASP A 112 16.31 10.10 -0.11
N PRO A 113 15.88 10.96 -1.06
CA PRO A 113 15.59 10.55 -2.45
C PRO A 113 16.79 9.95 -3.21
N SER A 114 18.01 10.03 -2.69
CA SER A 114 19.22 9.50 -3.31
C SER A 114 19.28 7.96 -3.46
N TRP A 115 18.31 7.22 -2.86
CA TRP A 115 18.24 5.75 -2.98
C TRP A 115 17.95 5.22 -4.40
N THR A 116 17.63 6.08 -5.34
CA THR A 116 17.27 5.73 -6.71
C THR A 116 18.51 5.58 -7.62
N CYS A 117 19.25 4.50 -7.46
CA CYS A 117 20.46 4.25 -8.27
C CYS A 117 20.35 2.97 -9.10
N ALA A 118 21.26 2.80 -10.09
CA ALA A 118 21.30 1.62 -10.97
C ALA A 118 21.51 0.30 -10.19
N SER A 119 22.21 0.33 -9.05
CA SER A 119 22.38 -0.83 -8.18
C SER A 119 21.06 -1.30 -7.57
N THR A 120 20.15 -0.39 -7.23
CA THR A 120 18.80 -0.69 -6.75
C THR A 120 18.01 -1.51 -7.79
N LEU A 121 17.99 -1.05 -9.04
CA LEU A 121 17.32 -1.77 -10.13
C LEU A 121 17.92 -3.16 -10.36
N LYS A 122 19.25 -3.26 -10.27
CA LYS A 122 19.95 -4.56 -10.37
C LYS A 122 19.53 -5.49 -9.24
N SER A 123 19.51 -5.04 -7.99
CA SER A 123 19.11 -5.86 -6.84
C SER A 123 17.70 -6.40 -6.99
N ILE A 124 16.73 -5.58 -7.45
CA ILE A 124 15.36 -6.03 -7.70
C ILE A 124 15.29 -7.06 -8.82
N LYS A 125 16.03 -6.86 -9.92
CA LYS A 125 16.08 -7.82 -11.03
C LYS A 125 16.72 -9.16 -10.62
N ASP A 126 17.82 -9.13 -9.89
CA ASP A 126 18.49 -10.33 -9.41
C ASP A 126 17.57 -11.12 -8.48
N PHE A 127 16.89 -10.44 -7.55
CA PHE A 127 15.89 -11.05 -6.67
C PHE A 127 14.73 -11.67 -7.45
N TYR A 128 14.16 -10.96 -8.43
CA TYR A 128 13.12 -11.53 -9.27
C TYR A 128 13.61 -12.78 -10.02
N SER A 129 14.83 -12.74 -10.57
CA SER A 129 15.41 -13.86 -11.32
C SER A 129 15.58 -15.12 -10.46
N GLU A 130 15.84 -14.95 -9.16
CA GLU A 130 15.95 -16.07 -8.20
C GLU A 130 14.58 -16.70 -7.91
N PHE A 131 13.54 -15.87 -7.73
CA PHE A 131 12.22 -16.35 -7.27
C PHE A 131 11.19 -16.53 -8.39
N SER A 132 11.33 -15.83 -9.50
CA SER A 132 10.50 -15.90 -10.73
C SER A 132 9.02 -16.21 -10.49
N PRO A 133 8.27 -15.35 -9.79
CA PRO A 133 6.89 -15.64 -9.47
C PRO A 133 6.04 -15.78 -10.73
N SER A 134 5.22 -16.80 -10.78
CA SER A 134 4.27 -17.02 -11.87
C SER A 134 3.02 -16.13 -11.78
N LYS A 135 2.90 -15.32 -10.74
CA LYS A 135 1.74 -14.51 -10.38
C LYS A 135 2.14 -13.05 -10.17
N GLY A 136 1.15 -12.16 -10.28
CA GLY A 136 1.36 -10.72 -10.15
C GLY A 136 1.88 -10.05 -11.41
N LEU A 137 2.14 -8.75 -11.34
CA LEU A 137 2.45 -7.88 -12.47
C LEU A 137 3.97 -7.72 -12.73
N MET A 138 4.82 -8.29 -11.88
CA MET A 138 6.28 -8.15 -12.01
C MET A 138 6.83 -8.56 -13.39
N PRO A 139 6.34 -9.64 -14.07
CA PRO A 139 6.77 -9.97 -15.41
C PRO A 139 6.62 -8.84 -16.44
N LEU A 140 5.54 -8.07 -16.34
CA LEU A 140 5.30 -6.90 -17.20
C LEU A 140 6.15 -5.68 -16.79
N ALA A 141 6.51 -5.57 -15.53
CA ALA A 141 7.35 -4.49 -15.04
C ALA A 141 8.78 -4.59 -15.60
N ILE A 142 9.36 -5.79 -15.58
CA ILE A 142 10.74 -6.04 -16.04
C ILE A 142 10.85 -6.41 -17.52
N ASP A 143 9.75 -6.40 -18.28
CA ASP A 143 9.68 -6.81 -19.68
C ASP A 143 10.23 -8.24 -19.89
N ALA A 144 9.82 -9.17 -18.99
CA ALA A 144 10.24 -10.56 -19.05
C ALA A 144 9.76 -11.22 -20.35
N SER A 145 10.70 -11.88 -21.05
CA SER A 145 10.36 -12.70 -22.21
C SER A 145 9.63 -13.96 -21.80
N GLY A 146 8.51 -14.27 -22.44
CA GLY A 146 7.75 -15.47 -22.18
C GLY A 146 6.29 -15.40 -22.61
N THR A 147 5.59 -16.53 -22.51
CA THR A 147 4.15 -16.57 -22.79
C THR A 147 3.40 -15.97 -21.61
N LEU A 148 2.65 -14.89 -21.86
CA LEU A 148 1.79 -14.27 -20.87
C LEU A 148 0.60 -15.17 -20.56
N ASN A 149 0.29 -15.34 -19.28
CA ASN A 149 -0.97 -15.93 -18.88
C ASN A 149 -2.13 -14.94 -19.18
N ARG A 150 -3.38 -15.43 -19.10
CA ARG A 150 -4.56 -14.62 -19.44
C ARG A 150 -4.66 -13.31 -18.65
N PHE A 151 -4.27 -13.33 -17.38
CA PHE A 151 -4.27 -12.13 -16.52
C PHE A 151 -3.24 -11.10 -17.01
N LEU A 152 -2.01 -11.53 -17.23
CA LEU A 152 -0.93 -10.66 -17.72
C LEU A 152 -1.24 -10.10 -19.11
N ALA A 153 -1.81 -10.90 -20.01
CA ALA A 153 -2.23 -10.43 -21.32
C ALA A 153 -3.30 -9.32 -21.23
N HIS A 154 -4.18 -9.36 -20.21
CA HIS A 154 -5.16 -8.29 -19.97
C HIS A 154 -4.52 -7.02 -19.38
N ALA A 155 -3.50 -7.18 -18.53
CA ALA A 155 -2.79 -6.10 -17.88
C ALA A 155 -1.76 -5.40 -18.80
N GLU A 156 -1.27 -6.07 -19.85
CA GLU A 156 -0.17 -5.61 -20.69
C GLU A 156 -0.45 -4.23 -21.31
N THR A 157 -1.56 -4.10 -22.04
CA THR A 157 -1.89 -2.83 -22.72
C THR A 157 -2.02 -1.64 -21.77
N PRO A 158 -2.77 -1.72 -20.64
CA PRO A 158 -2.83 -0.60 -19.71
C PRO A 158 -1.49 -0.30 -19.01
N ILE A 159 -0.66 -1.31 -18.73
CA ILE A 159 0.67 -1.08 -18.14
C ILE A 159 1.60 -0.39 -19.16
N VAL A 160 1.60 -0.81 -20.42
CA VAL A 160 2.38 -0.15 -21.47
C VAL A 160 1.94 1.31 -21.65
N ALA A 161 0.64 1.59 -21.65
CA ALA A 161 0.12 2.95 -21.73
C ALA A 161 0.56 3.82 -20.53
N LEU A 162 0.57 3.26 -19.32
CA LEU A 162 1.02 3.97 -18.12
C LEU A 162 2.54 4.17 -18.11
N LYS A 163 3.34 3.19 -18.55
CA LYS A 163 4.78 3.33 -18.74
C LYS A 163 5.13 4.46 -19.73
N ASP A 164 4.44 4.53 -20.87
CA ASP A 164 4.61 5.59 -21.87
C ASP A 164 4.22 6.96 -21.32
N TRP A 165 3.12 7.03 -20.59
CA TRP A 165 2.70 8.25 -19.88
C TRP A 165 3.77 8.72 -18.89
N LEU A 166 4.26 7.83 -18.03
CA LEU A 166 5.26 8.13 -17.01
C LEU A 166 6.58 8.61 -17.64
N GLN A 167 7.02 7.97 -18.73
CA GLN A 167 8.22 8.39 -19.47
C GLN A 167 8.07 9.81 -20.06
N LYS A 168 6.89 10.14 -20.58
CA LYS A 168 6.59 11.49 -21.09
C LYS A 168 6.54 12.53 -19.97
N SER A 169 5.95 12.19 -18.84
CA SER A 169 5.90 13.05 -17.66
C SER A 169 7.32 13.41 -17.18
N PHE A 170 8.21 12.44 -17.05
CA PHE A 170 9.60 12.70 -16.62
C PHE A 170 10.41 13.52 -17.60
N LYS A 171 10.09 13.47 -18.90
CA LYS A 171 10.79 14.28 -19.92
C LYS A 171 10.26 15.72 -20.01
N ALA A 172 8.99 15.93 -19.75
CA ALA A 172 8.33 17.22 -19.98
C ALA A 172 8.29 18.13 -18.74
N ALA A 173 8.66 17.62 -17.57
CA ALA A 173 8.62 18.32 -16.29
C ALA A 173 7.27 19.06 -16.05
N ALA A 174 7.28 20.21 -15.44
CA ALA A 174 6.10 20.99 -15.03
C ALA A 174 5.07 21.31 -16.14
N SER A 175 5.41 21.12 -17.40
CA SER A 175 4.48 21.38 -18.53
C SER A 175 3.58 20.19 -18.87
N PHE A 176 3.77 19.03 -18.24
CA PHE A 176 3.02 17.83 -18.57
C PHE A 176 1.70 17.75 -17.79
N THR A 177 0.59 18.01 -18.48
CA THR A 177 -0.76 18.04 -17.88
C THR A 177 -1.67 16.92 -18.35
N LYS A 178 -1.14 15.96 -19.14
CA LYS A 178 -1.96 14.87 -19.67
C LYS A 178 -2.37 13.92 -18.55
N GLU A 179 -3.65 13.58 -18.50
CA GLU A 179 -4.21 12.63 -17.51
C GLU A 179 -3.49 11.28 -17.55
N ALA A 180 -3.29 10.69 -16.36
CA ALA A 180 -2.71 9.38 -16.22
C ALA A 180 -3.72 8.29 -16.63
N PRO A 181 -3.35 7.31 -17.48
CA PRO A 181 -4.26 6.27 -17.95
C PRO A 181 -4.44 5.14 -16.91
N VAL A 182 -5.08 5.44 -15.78
CA VAL A 182 -5.21 4.54 -14.62
C VAL A 182 -6.46 3.68 -14.63
N GLU A 183 -7.53 4.11 -15.32
CA GLU A 183 -8.87 3.56 -15.24
C GLU A 183 -8.92 2.03 -15.45
N LYS A 184 -8.18 1.53 -16.44
CA LYS A 184 -8.13 0.08 -16.75
C LYS A 184 -7.24 -0.74 -15.81
N LEU A 185 -6.44 -0.10 -14.97
CA LEU A 185 -5.64 -0.75 -13.94
C LEU A 185 -6.38 -0.82 -12.62
N LEU A 186 -7.18 0.20 -12.31
CA LEU A 186 -7.98 0.22 -11.09
C LEU A 186 -8.95 -0.96 -11.05
N GLY A 187 -8.94 -1.70 -9.94
CA GLY A 187 -9.74 -2.90 -9.75
C GLY A 187 -9.27 -4.13 -10.54
N LEU A 188 -8.15 -4.05 -11.26
CA LEU A 188 -7.62 -5.16 -12.05
C LEU A 188 -7.00 -6.24 -11.17
N GLY A 189 -7.64 -7.40 -11.09
CA GLY A 189 -7.22 -8.54 -10.29
C GLY A 189 -8.21 -8.90 -9.19
N PRO A 190 -8.06 -10.09 -8.58
CA PRO A 190 -8.93 -10.52 -7.48
C PRO A 190 -8.52 -9.94 -6.14
N GLY A 191 -9.43 -10.00 -5.16
CA GLY A 191 -9.16 -9.71 -3.75
C GLY A 191 -9.59 -8.32 -3.28
N LEU A 192 -9.25 -7.99 -2.03
CA LEU A 192 -9.54 -6.70 -1.42
C LEU A 192 -8.55 -5.61 -1.87
N THR A 193 -7.35 -5.98 -2.28
CA THR A 193 -6.36 -5.13 -2.92
C THR A 193 -6.01 -5.74 -4.28
N PRO A 194 -6.75 -5.39 -5.36
CA PRO A 194 -6.47 -5.87 -6.70
C PRO A 194 -5.03 -5.53 -7.15
N SER A 195 -4.44 -6.39 -7.96
CA SER A 195 -3.05 -6.25 -8.43
C SER A 195 -2.75 -4.88 -9.07
N GLY A 196 -3.70 -4.36 -9.84
CA GLY A 196 -3.55 -3.04 -10.47
C GLY A 196 -3.55 -1.91 -9.44
N ASP A 197 -4.29 -2.06 -8.36
CA ASP A 197 -4.33 -1.06 -7.27
C ASP A 197 -3.04 -1.09 -6.44
N ASP A 198 -2.52 -2.28 -6.11
CA ASP A 198 -1.24 -2.44 -5.43
C ASP A 198 -0.09 -1.87 -6.27
N PHE A 199 -0.13 -2.07 -7.59
CA PHE A 199 0.82 -1.50 -8.55
C PHE A 199 0.75 0.04 -8.57
N LEU A 200 -0.43 0.63 -8.73
CA LEU A 200 -0.63 2.09 -8.75
C LEU A 200 -0.30 2.74 -7.41
N GLY A 201 -0.73 2.11 -6.31
CA GLY A 201 -0.45 2.59 -4.97
C GLY A 201 1.06 2.66 -4.68
N SER A 202 1.80 1.62 -5.03
CA SER A 202 3.25 1.62 -4.85
C SER A 202 3.98 2.61 -5.77
N MET A 203 3.49 2.85 -6.99
CA MET A 203 4.00 3.93 -7.86
C MET A 203 3.83 5.31 -7.21
N LEU A 204 2.63 5.60 -6.65
CA LEU A 204 2.36 6.86 -5.94
C LEU A 204 3.32 7.07 -4.77
N ILE A 205 3.51 6.03 -3.94
CA ILE A 205 4.39 6.09 -2.78
C ILE A 205 5.86 6.24 -3.23
N THR A 206 6.26 5.56 -4.30
CA THR A 206 7.61 5.68 -4.86
C THR A 206 7.88 7.10 -5.38
N LEU A 207 6.96 7.66 -6.15
CA LEU A 207 7.07 9.04 -6.65
C LEU A 207 7.16 10.05 -5.50
N HIS A 208 6.35 9.84 -4.45
CA HIS A 208 6.38 10.66 -3.24
C HIS A 208 7.74 10.58 -2.54
N SER A 209 8.29 9.37 -2.36
CA SER A 209 9.59 9.16 -1.70
C SER A 209 10.79 9.68 -2.51
N MET A 210 10.60 9.94 -3.81
CA MET A 210 11.60 10.51 -4.72
C MET A 210 11.45 12.03 -4.90
N ASP A 211 10.54 12.70 -4.17
CA ASP A 211 10.18 14.12 -4.34
C ASP A 211 9.73 14.48 -5.78
N LEU A 212 9.19 13.53 -6.54
CA LEU A 212 8.67 13.73 -7.89
C LEU A 212 7.21 14.22 -7.85
N ASN A 213 6.99 15.29 -7.09
CA ASN A 213 5.67 15.78 -6.68
C ASN A 213 4.76 16.17 -7.84
N GLU A 214 5.30 16.69 -8.95
CA GLU A 214 4.50 17.07 -10.11
C GLU A 214 3.86 15.85 -10.79
N THR A 215 4.66 14.83 -11.10
CA THR A 215 4.17 13.57 -11.68
C THR A 215 3.25 12.84 -10.71
N GLN A 216 3.62 12.81 -9.43
CA GLN A 216 2.82 12.20 -8.37
C GLN A 216 1.44 12.85 -8.26
N THR A 217 1.36 14.19 -8.31
CA THR A 217 0.08 14.93 -8.24
C THR A 217 -0.85 14.59 -9.40
N VAL A 218 -0.33 14.49 -10.63
CA VAL A 218 -1.17 14.13 -11.79
C VAL A 218 -1.65 12.69 -11.71
N LEU A 219 -0.78 11.76 -11.31
CA LEU A 219 -1.16 10.36 -11.09
C LEU A 219 -2.20 10.23 -9.97
N ALA A 220 -1.98 10.91 -8.85
CA ALA A 220 -2.88 10.93 -7.69
C ALA A 220 -4.28 11.46 -8.06
N LYS A 221 -4.34 12.55 -8.85
CA LYS A 221 -5.61 13.08 -9.34
C LYS A 221 -6.40 12.03 -10.12
N GLY A 222 -5.78 11.36 -11.09
CA GLY A 222 -6.44 10.32 -11.87
C GLY A 222 -6.90 9.14 -11.01
N VAL A 223 -6.07 8.70 -10.07
CA VAL A 223 -6.44 7.62 -9.15
C VAL A 223 -7.61 8.00 -8.26
N LEU A 224 -7.59 9.19 -7.62
CA LEU A 224 -8.67 9.64 -6.74
C LEU A 224 -9.99 9.86 -7.47
N GLU A 225 -9.95 10.29 -8.74
CA GLU A 225 -11.13 10.50 -9.56
C GLU A 225 -11.81 9.18 -9.95
N HIS A 226 -11.03 8.15 -10.32
CA HIS A 226 -11.57 6.91 -10.86
C HIS A 226 -11.72 5.78 -9.82
N ALA A 227 -10.90 5.73 -8.76
CA ALA A 227 -10.94 4.65 -7.79
C ALA A 227 -12.33 4.41 -7.16
N PRO A 228 -13.16 5.42 -6.82
CA PRO A 228 -14.46 5.18 -6.21
C PRO A 228 -15.42 4.32 -7.06
N THR A 229 -15.23 4.31 -8.38
CA THR A 229 -16.09 3.59 -9.33
C THR A 229 -15.43 2.36 -9.96
N CYS A 230 -14.09 2.31 -9.98
CA CYS A 230 -13.33 1.27 -10.67
C CYS A 230 -12.80 0.18 -9.76
N THR A 231 -12.69 0.43 -8.44
CA THR A 231 -12.25 -0.58 -7.49
C THR A 231 -13.16 -0.68 -6.27
N ASN A 232 -12.86 -1.63 -5.36
CA ASN A 232 -13.64 -1.78 -4.13
C ASN A 232 -13.27 -0.68 -3.11
N PRO A 233 -14.19 -0.33 -2.18
CA PRO A 233 -13.98 0.79 -1.26
C PRO A 233 -12.77 0.67 -0.32
N ILE A 234 -12.36 -0.54 0.06
CA ILE A 234 -11.17 -0.76 0.91
C ILE A 234 -9.92 -0.41 0.11
N SER A 235 -9.81 -0.91 -1.12
CA SER A 235 -8.69 -0.60 -2.00
C SER A 235 -8.62 0.89 -2.37
N ALA A 236 -9.77 1.51 -2.65
CA ALA A 236 -9.85 2.95 -2.90
C ALA A 236 -9.29 3.77 -1.73
N GLN A 237 -9.51 3.33 -0.48
CA GLN A 237 -8.95 4.00 0.69
C GLN A 237 -7.44 3.76 0.86
N HIS A 238 -6.93 2.57 0.52
CA HIS A 238 -5.48 2.32 0.44
C HIS A 238 -4.83 3.21 -0.61
N LEU A 239 -5.44 3.34 -1.79
CA LEU A 239 -4.98 4.24 -2.84
C LEU A 239 -5.00 5.71 -2.39
N SER A 240 -6.04 6.14 -1.68
CA SER A 240 -6.07 7.49 -1.08
C SER A 240 -4.91 7.71 -0.12
N ALA A 241 -4.60 6.75 0.76
CA ALA A 241 -3.44 6.84 1.64
C ALA A 241 -2.11 6.87 0.84
N ALA A 242 -2.02 6.12 -0.26
CA ALA A 242 -0.85 6.10 -1.13
C ALA A 242 -0.59 7.46 -1.79
N THR A 243 -1.62 8.27 -2.04
CA THR A 243 -1.43 9.66 -2.52
C THR A 243 -0.77 10.57 -1.50
N GLU A 244 -0.83 10.22 -0.21
CA GLU A 244 -0.13 10.89 0.89
C GLU A 244 1.29 10.28 1.14
N GLY A 245 1.74 9.34 0.28
CA GLY A 245 3.01 8.62 0.46
C GLY A 245 2.94 7.50 1.50
N LEU A 246 1.74 7.09 1.95
CA LEU A 246 1.55 6.12 3.02
C LEU A 246 1.27 4.73 2.48
N GLY A 247 2.15 3.76 2.79
CA GLY A 247 2.03 2.36 2.41
C GLY A 247 2.25 1.40 3.57
N SER A 248 2.44 0.10 3.28
CA SER A 248 2.81 -0.88 4.28
C SER A 248 4.21 -0.60 4.84
N ILE A 249 4.45 -0.95 6.10
CA ILE A 249 5.78 -0.85 6.71
C ILE A 249 6.85 -1.59 5.91
N SER A 250 6.52 -2.75 5.31
CA SER A 250 7.46 -3.51 4.49
C SER A 250 7.91 -2.74 3.24
N LEU A 251 7.02 -1.95 2.62
CA LEU A 251 7.38 -1.10 1.49
C LEU A 251 8.35 0.02 1.92
N HIS A 252 8.09 0.68 3.04
CA HIS A 252 8.98 1.71 3.61
C HIS A 252 10.32 1.12 4.07
N HIS A 253 10.33 -0.08 4.64
CA HIS A 253 11.57 -0.80 4.98
C HIS A 253 12.37 -1.16 3.72
N LEU A 254 11.70 -1.55 2.62
CA LEU A 254 12.39 -1.76 1.35
C LEU A 254 13.10 -0.49 0.88
N PHE A 255 12.42 0.66 0.89
CA PHE A 255 13.05 1.92 0.50
C PHE A 255 14.26 2.26 1.36
N LYS A 256 14.15 2.09 2.67
CA LYS A 256 15.26 2.29 3.61
C LYS A 256 16.45 1.35 3.32
N ALA A 257 16.17 0.08 3.07
CA ALA A 257 17.19 -0.93 2.75
C ALA A 257 17.88 -0.64 1.41
N LEU A 258 17.12 -0.22 0.40
CA LEU A 258 17.64 0.16 -0.91
C LEU A 258 18.53 1.42 -0.82
N HIS A 259 18.12 2.42 -0.05
CA HIS A 259 18.92 3.62 0.22
C HIS A 259 20.22 3.28 0.97
N ALA A 260 20.12 2.51 2.05
CA ALA A 260 21.29 2.14 2.87
C ALA A 260 22.24 1.17 2.16
N GLY A 261 21.80 0.49 1.10
CA GLY A 261 22.55 -0.59 0.45
C GLY A 261 22.74 -1.85 1.30
N GLN A 262 21.96 -2.00 2.37
CA GLN A 262 22.04 -3.09 3.34
C GLN A 262 20.70 -3.80 3.49
N ASP A 263 20.71 -5.08 3.83
CA ASP A 263 19.52 -5.92 4.10
C ASP A 263 18.49 -5.95 2.96
N GLN A 264 18.87 -5.59 1.74
CA GLN A 264 17.96 -5.48 0.60
C GLN A 264 17.25 -6.80 0.30
N ALA A 265 17.95 -7.94 0.38
CA ALA A 265 17.35 -9.24 0.12
C ALA A 265 16.26 -9.59 1.14
N GLN A 266 16.47 -9.27 2.42
CA GLN A 266 15.46 -9.50 3.46
C GLN A 266 14.26 -8.57 3.26
N ALA A 267 14.48 -7.29 3.00
CA ALA A 267 13.41 -6.32 2.77
C ALA A 267 12.55 -6.69 1.53
N LEU A 268 13.17 -7.19 0.46
CA LEU A 268 12.47 -7.71 -0.72
C LEU A 268 11.62 -8.94 -0.37
N LYS A 269 12.14 -9.87 0.43
CA LYS A 269 11.39 -11.04 0.92
C LYS A 269 10.20 -10.61 1.78
N ASP A 270 10.39 -9.66 2.69
CA ASP A 270 9.34 -9.18 3.59
C ASP A 270 8.22 -8.47 2.81
N LEU A 271 8.55 -7.67 1.80
CA LEU A 271 7.56 -7.06 0.93
C LEU A 271 6.81 -8.12 0.13
N THR A 272 7.52 -9.02 -0.54
CA THR A 272 6.92 -10.01 -1.45
C THR A 272 6.17 -11.13 -0.72
N ALA A 273 6.30 -11.23 0.60
CA ALA A 273 5.50 -12.12 1.45
C ALA A 273 4.09 -11.56 1.76
N ILE A 274 3.80 -10.29 1.41
CA ILE A 274 2.48 -9.70 1.67
C ILE A 274 1.45 -10.31 0.71
N GLY A 275 0.40 -10.88 1.29
CA GLY A 275 -0.72 -11.46 0.53
C GLY A 275 -0.30 -12.58 -0.40
N HIS A 276 -1.08 -12.80 -1.46
CA HIS A 276 -0.79 -13.83 -2.46
C HIS A 276 0.04 -13.29 -3.64
N THR A 277 -0.24 -12.05 -4.05
CA THR A 277 0.44 -11.33 -5.14
C THR A 277 0.72 -9.87 -4.79
N SER A 278 0.02 -9.30 -3.80
CA SER A 278 0.06 -7.87 -3.46
C SER A 278 1.48 -7.32 -3.29
N GLY A 279 2.35 -8.06 -2.59
CA GLY A 279 3.74 -7.65 -2.42
C GLY A 279 4.54 -7.64 -3.73
N TRP A 280 4.29 -8.59 -4.63
CA TRP A 280 4.91 -8.61 -5.97
C TRP A 280 4.34 -7.53 -6.88
N ASP A 281 3.05 -7.24 -6.77
CA ASP A 281 2.38 -6.17 -7.52
C ASP A 281 2.89 -4.79 -7.07
N ALA A 282 3.08 -4.61 -5.76
CA ALA A 282 3.72 -3.43 -5.21
C ALA A 282 5.19 -3.30 -5.68
N LEU A 283 5.97 -4.38 -5.65
CA LEU A 283 7.34 -4.36 -6.16
C LEU A 283 7.41 -4.02 -7.66
N ALA A 284 6.41 -4.47 -8.43
CA ALA A 284 6.30 -4.13 -9.85
C ALA A 284 6.10 -2.63 -10.08
N GLY A 285 5.26 -1.96 -9.27
CA GLY A 285 5.07 -0.51 -9.34
C GLY A 285 6.33 0.27 -8.95
N VAL A 286 7.01 -0.14 -7.87
CA VAL A 286 8.32 0.41 -7.45
C VAL A 286 9.32 0.30 -8.60
N TYR A 287 9.53 -0.92 -9.11
CA TYR A 287 10.50 -1.17 -10.17
C TYR A 287 10.20 -0.37 -11.44
N THR A 288 8.93 -0.33 -11.87
CA THR A 288 8.52 0.41 -13.06
C THR A 288 8.84 1.90 -12.94
N THR A 289 8.54 2.51 -11.79
CA THR A 289 8.81 3.93 -11.53
C THR A 289 10.31 4.21 -11.58
N LEU A 290 11.11 3.43 -10.86
CA LEU A 290 12.57 3.59 -10.80
C LEU A 290 13.24 3.38 -12.15
N ASN A 291 12.83 2.35 -12.91
CA ASN A 291 13.44 2.02 -14.19
C ASN A 291 13.20 3.13 -15.22
N ILE A 292 11.96 3.64 -15.30
CA ILE A 292 11.62 4.71 -16.24
C ILE A 292 12.30 6.02 -15.83
N TRP A 293 12.38 6.33 -14.54
CA TRP A 293 13.11 7.50 -14.04
C TRP A 293 14.60 7.41 -14.36
N HIS A 294 15.21 6.27 -14.12
CA HIS A 294 16.62 6.03 -14.44
C HIS A 294 16.91 6.25 -15.93
N ASP A 295 16.10 5.66 -16.82
CA ASP A 295 16.24 5.82 -18.26
C ASP A 295 16.05 7.26 -18.73
N ALA A 296 15.13 8.01 -18.11
CA ALA A 296 14.88 9.39 -18.47
C ALA A 296 16.04 10.32 -18.04
N THR A 297 16.67 10.06 -16.89
CA THR A 297 17.77 10.88 -16.36
C THR A 297 19.11 10.59 -17.04
N GLN A 298 19.40 9.34 -17.39
CA GLN A 298 20.64 8.99 -18.10
C GLN A 298 20.72 9.60 -19.51
N LYS A 299 19.59 9.66 -20.23
CA LYS A 299 19.54 10.24 -21.57
C LYS A 299 19.74 11.76 -21.57
N ASN A 300 19.38 12.44 -20.50
CA ASN A 300 19.60 13.88 -20.34
C ASN A 300 21.05 14.23 -20.00
N GLY A 301 21.79 13.32 -19.34
CA GLY A 301 23.21 13.50 -19.00
C GLY A 301 24.18 13.30 -20.17
N SER A 302 23.77 12.61 -21.23
CA SER A 302 24.60 12.36 -22.42
C SER A 302 24.49 13.44 -23.50
N GLY A 303 23.58 14.39 -23.36
CA GLY A 303 23.36 15.48 -24.33
C GLY A 303 24.14 16.78 -24.07
N GLN A 304 24.99 16.83 -23.05
CA GLN A 304 25.76 18.03 -22.66
C GLN A 304 27.29 17.83 -22.79
N LYS A 305 27.73 17.17 -23.85
CA LYS A 305 29.14 17.16 -24.29
C LYS A 305 29.15 17.39 -25.77
N ASP A 306 29.08 18.63 -26.18
CA ASP A 306 29.64 19.18 -27.40
C ASP A 306 29.93 20.68 -27.23
#